data_e9f02293917ebe8c8eb7e80cf40c6cc5
#
_entry.id   e9f02293917ebe8c8eb7e80cf40c6cc5
#
_cell.length_a   1.000
_cell.length_b   1.000
_cell.length_c   1.000
_cell.angle_alpha   90.00
_cell.angle_beta   90.00
_cell.angle_gamma   90.00
#
_symmetry.space_group_name_H-M   'P 1'
#
loop_
_entity.id
_entity.type
_entity.pdbx_description
1 polymer ?
#
loop_
_entity_poly.entity_id
_entity_poly.type
_entity_poly.pdbx_seq_one_letter_code
_entity_poly.pdbx_strand_id
1 'polypeptide(L)'
;MVNIKNVRISNSNLKTKTPGMVALFVGGTSGIGKGTLRQLAKCANAPKVYIVGRSMTSAALLLSELESLNPLGTFIFIETEISLIKNVDTVCAEIKGKEQKLDLVFLSAGYLSVAGRQETSEGVDTFCSLAYYGRLRIIDNLLPLLCASLNPRVISIFNAGKELAVDLDDLELRNRYSFTNAVNSATTQTTLAFEELAKVYPMVSFCHVHPGFVTTGILARLTGTATGIWRLPAILARWTLVPVLHLFGRSIEEAGEWGVFVATSAKYPPAEPKDPHEVGVALPDGVDVAKSSVVTDGKGNGVYRIDNYGESVENECDKILADYRADQVEKKVWEGTKSVWVRALKCGES
;
A
#
# COMPACT_ATOMS: atom_id res chain seq x y z
N MET A 1 -13.45 -16.14 -10.45
CA MET A 1 -12.05 -15.65 -10.49
C MET A 1 -11.97 -14.44 -11.39
N VAL A 2 -11.37 -13.37 -10.92
CA VAL A 2 -11.20 -12.13 -11.70
C VAL A 2 -10.16 -12.35 -12.80
N ASN A 3 -10.45 -11.85 -13.99
CA ASN A 3 -9.52 -11.82 -15.11
C ASN A 3 -9.33 -10.39 -15.60
N ILE A 4 -8.31 -10.16 -16.45
CA ILE A 4 -7.95 -8.82 -16.91
C ILE A 4 -9.07 -8.13 -17.71
N LYS A 5 -9.97 -8.88 -18.36
CA LYS A 5 -11.14 -8.30 -19.06
C LYS A 5 -12.11 -7.70 -18.05
N ASN A 6 -12.40 -8.42 -16.95
CA ASN A 6 -13.26 -7.95 -15.87
C ASN A 6 -12.67 -6.69 -15.20
N VAL A 7 -11.34 -6.67 -14.97
CA VAL A 7 -10.62 -5.50 -14.47
C VAL A 7 -10.84 -4.29 -15.38
N ARG A 8 -10.65 -4.45 -16.69
CA ARG A 8 -10.83 -3.37 -17.67
C ARG A 8 -12.26 -2.86 -17.76
N ILE A 9 -13.24 -3.75 -17.71
CA ILE A 9 -14.67 -3.40 -17.66
C ILE A 9 -14.96 -2.57 -16.41
N SER A 10 -14.54 -3.02 -15.23
CA SER A 10 -14.72 -2.29 -13.99
C SER A 10 -14.05 -0.92 -14.04
N ASN A 11 -12.78 -0.86 -14.46
CA ASN A 11 -12.05 0.40 -14.55
C ASN A 11 -12.69 1.41 -15.53
N SER A 12 -13.25 0.95 -16.65
CA SER A 12 -13.94 1.82 -17.62
C SER A 12 -15.19 2.47 -17.04
N ASN A 13 -15.85 1.81 -16.10
CA ASN A 13 -17.06 2.30 -15.44
C ASN A 13 -16.77 3.30 -14.32
N LEU A 14 -15.51 3.53 -13.95
CA LEU A 14 -15.14 4.44 -12.87
C LEU A 14 -15.56 5.89 -13.14
N LYS A 15 -15.55 6.33 -14.41
CA LYS A 15 -15.97 7.69 -14.79
C LYS A 15 -17.40 8.05 -14.37
N THR A 16 -18.26 7.05 -14.28
CA THR A 16 -19.69 7.28 -13.97
C THR A 16 -20.00 7.19 -12.48
N LYS A 17 -19.13 6.52 -11.71
CA LYS A 17 -19.44 6.17 -10.30
C LYS A 17 -18.85 7.14 -9.26
N THR A 18 -17.68 7.70 -9.52
CA THR A 18 -16.95 8.50 -8.51
C THR A 18 -16.37 9.78 -9.11
N PRO A 19 -17.22 10.79 -9.47
CA PRO A 19 -16.71 12.08 -9.92
C PRO A 19 -16.00 12.80 -8.77
N GLY A 20 -14.84 13.42 -9.05
CA GLY A 20 -14.12 14.23 -8.07
C GLY A 20 -13.51 13.43 -6.91
N MET A 21 -13.07 12.19 -7.18
CA MET A 21 -12.33 11.39 -6.20
C MET A 21 -11.09 12.15 -5.69
N VAL A 22 -10.89 12.17 -4.37
CA VAL A 22 -9.66 12.68 -3.74
C VAL A 22 -8.79 11.49 -3.32
N ALA A 23 -7.56 11.45 -3.83
CA ALA A 23 -6.66 10.32 -3.61
C ALA A 23 -5.26 10.77 -3.15
N LEU A 24 -4.62 9.98 -2.30
CA LEU A 24 -3.21 10.12 -1.93
C LEU A 24 -2.43 8.90 -2.45
N PHE A 25 -1.35 9.17 -3.19
CA PHE A 25 -0.40 8.16 -3.65
C PHE A 25 0.96 8.38 -3.01
N VAL A 26 1.45 7.41 -2.27
CA VAL A 26 2.79 7.40 -1.68
C VAL A 26 3.63 6.35 -2.42
N GLY A 27 4.64 6.81 -3.18
CA GLY A 27 5.41 5.96 -4.09
C GLY A 27 4.86 5.94 -5.53
N GLY A 28 4.17 6.98 -5.95
CA GLY A 28 3.54 7.10 -7.27
C GLY A 28 4.48 7.41 -8.43
N THR A 29 5.76 7.70 -8.19
CA THR A 29 6.69 8.15 -9.26
C THR A 29 7.35 7.02 -10.04
N SER A 30 7.20 5.77 -9.62
CA SER A 30 7.77 4.61 -10.30
C SER A 30 6.97 3.32 -10.05
N GLY A 31 7.23 2.27 -10.84
CA GLY A 31 6.69 0.93 -10.63
C GLY A 31 5.16 0.90 -10.59
N ILE A 32 4.61 0.11 -9.65
CA ILE A 32 3.18 -0.17 -9.52
C ILE A 32 2.39 1.12 -9.26
N GLY A 33 2.85 1.97 -8.33
CA GLY A 33 2.17 3.23 -8.03
C GLY A 33 2.07 4.16 -9.24
N LYS A 34 3.13 4.26 -10.06
CA LYS A 34 3.11 5.02 -11.32
C LYS A 34 2.10 4.44 -12.31
N GLY A 35 2.09 3.11 -12.48
CA GLY A 35 1.13 2.43 -13.36
C GLY A 35 -0.31 2.68 -12.91
N THR A 36 -0.57 2.58 -11.60
CA THR A 36 -1.90 2.82 -11.02
C THR A 36 -2.34 4.28 -11.18
N LEU A 37 -1.44 5.25 -10.97
CA LEU A 37 -1.71 6.67 -11.20
C LEU A 37 -2.10 6.95 -12.65
N ARG A 38 -1.34 6.44 -13.61
CA ARG A 38 -1.63 6.59 -15.05
C ARG A 38 -3.00 6.02 -15.40
N GLN A 39 -3.30 4.85 -14.87
CA GLN A 39 -4.58 4.19 -15.13
C GLN A 39 -5.73 4.93 -14.43
N LEU A 40 -5.54 5.42 -13.21
CA LEU A 40 -6.53 6.23 -12.51
C LEU A 40 -6.80 7.54 -13.27
N ALA A 41 -5.76 8.22 -13.75
CA ALA A 41 -5.93 9.41 -14.58
C ALA A 41 -6.76 9.13 -15.83
N LYS A 42 -6.56 8.00 -16.51
CA LYS A 42 -7.36 7.60 -17.70
C LYS A 42 -8.82 7.31 -17.37
N CYS A 43 -9.10 6.72 -16.20
CA CYS A 43 -10.42 6.15 -15.89
C CYS A 43 -11.27 7.03 -14.97
N ALA A 44 -10.68 7.86 -14.10
CA ALA A 44 -11.43 8.66 -13.15
C ALA A 44 -11.94 9.97 -13.77
N ASN A 45 -13.08 10.45 -13.27
CA ASN A 45 -13.66 11.73 -13.69
C ASN A 45 -13.16 12.86 -12.78
N ALA A 46 -12.38 13.78 -13.33
CA ALA A 46 -11.82 14.95 -12.63
C ALA A 46 -11.24 14.61 -11.23
N PRO A 47 -10.32 13.63 -11.09
CA PRO A 47 -9.75 13.26 -9.81
C PRO A 47 -8.83 14.36 -9.28
N LYS A 48 -8.76 14.51 -7.96
CA LYS A 48 -7.75 15.30 -7.27
C LYS A 48 -6.77 14.35 -6.58
N VAL A 49 -5.51 14.37 -7.00
CA VAL A 49 -4.54 13.38 -6.58
C VAL A 49 -3.30 14.04 -5.98
N TYR A 50 -3.02 13.73 -4.73
CA TYR A 50 -1.77 14.05 -4.06
C TYR A 50 -0.77 12.93 -4.31
N ILE A 51 0.43 13.30 -4.75
CA ILE A 51 1.50 12.36 -5.07
C ILE A 51 2.70 12.69 -4.22
N VAL A 52 3.09 11.79 -3.33
CA VAL A 52 4.23 11.99 -2.43
C VAL A 52 5.45 11.25 -2.96
N GLY A 53 6.57 11.95 -3.05
CA GLY A 53 7.83 11.41 -3.53
C GLY A 53 9.02 12.31 -3.21
N ARG A 54 10.24 11.81 -3.47
CA ARG A 54 11.50 12.42 -3.04
C ARG A 54 12.12 13.45 -4.01
N SER A 55 11.59 13.59 -5.20
CA SER A 55 12.20 14.45 -6.24
C SER A 55 11.15 14.98 -7.20
N MET A 56 10.94 16.28 -7.16
CA MET A 56 10.11 17.02 -8.12
C MET A 56 10.66 16.86 -9.55
N THR A 57 11.96 16.91 -9.73
CA THR A 57 12.59 16.73 -11.05
C THR A 57 12.20 15.39 -11.67
N SER A 58 12.18 14.32 -10.88
CA SER A 58 11.76 12.98 -11.35
C SER A 58 10.25 12.88 -11.56
N ALA A 59 9.46 13.71 -10.91
CA ALA A 59 8.01 13.73 -11.00
C ALA A 59 7.48 14.60 -12.15
N ALA A 60 8.22 15.60 -12.60
CA ALA A 60 7.77 16.60 -13.56
C ALA A 60 7.19 16.00 -14.86
N LEU A 61 7.90 15.04 -15.46
CA LEU A 61 7.40 14.36 -16.68
C LEU A 61 6.13 13.56 -16.42
N LEU A 62 6.03 12.93 -15.23
CA LEU A 62 4.82 12.20 -14.86
C LEU A 62 3.64 13.16 -14.67
N LEU A 63 3.83 14.29 -14.02
CA LEU A 63 2.76 15.29 -13.82
C LEU A 63 2.22 15.77 -15.16
N SER A 64 3.08 16.20 -16.09
CA SER A 64 2.67 16.60 -17.44
C SER A 64 1.93 15.49 -18.19
N GLU A 65 2.36 14.24 -18.01
CA GLU A 65 1.68 13.08 -18.58
C GLU A 65 0.27 12.89 -17.99
N LEU A 66 0.13 12.98 -16.66
CA LEU A 66 -1.16 12.81 -15.98
C LEU A 66 -2.15 13.93 -16.37
N GLU A 67 -1.69 15.17 -16.46
CA GLU A 67 -2.48 16.31 -16.95
C GLU A 67 -2.94 16.11 -18.39
N SER A 68 -2.07 15.58 -19.26
CA SER A 68 -2.43 15.24 -20.63
C SER A 68 -3.46 14.10 -20.69
N LEU A 69 -3.36 13.08 -19.83
CA LEU A 69 -4.28 11.95 -19.76
C LEU A 69 -5.66 12.36 -19.21
N ASN A 70 -5.71 13.32 -18.31
CA ASN A 70 -6.93 13.84 -17.73
C ASN A 70 -6.85 15.35 -17.47
N PRO A 71 -7.19 16.18 -18.48
CA PRO A 71 -7.15 17.64 -18.35
C PRO A 71 -8.12 18.22 -17.31
N LEU A 72 -9.10 17.46 -16.86
CA LEU A 72 -10.03 17.84 -15.79
C LEU A 72 -9.52 17.43 -14.40
N GLY A 73 -8.48 16.61 -14.33
CA GLY A 73 -7.87 16.16 -13.07
C GLY A 73 -6.92 17.22 -12.49
N THR A 74 -6.71 17.14 -11.20
CA THR A 74 -5.72 17.95 -10.47
C THR A 74 -4.68 17.04 -9.86
N PHE A 75 -3.41 17.20 -10.23
CA PHE A 75 -2.30 16.37 -9.77
C PHE A 75 -1.29 17.23 -9.02
N ILE A 76 -1.15 16.98 -7.71
CA ILE A 76 -0.34 17.79 -6.80
C ILE A 76 0.80 16.93 -6.29
N PHE A 77 2.03 17.34 -6.57
CA PHE A 77 3.22 16.65 -6.05
C PHE A 77 3.69 17.31 -4.75
N ILE A 78 3.92 16.49 -3.73
CA ILE A 78 4.52 16.90 -2.47
C ILE A 78 5.90 16.25 -2.38
N GLU A 79 6.95 17.08 -2.46
CA GLU A 79 8.33 16.60 -2.37
C GLU A 79 8.72 16.40 -0.92
N THR A 80 8.90 15.13 -0.52
CA THR A 80 9.31 14.80 0.83
C THR A 80 9.89 13.39 0.95
N GLU A 81 10.72 13.17 1.98
CA GLU A 81 11.24 11.87 2.39
C GLU A 81 10.35 11.29 3.51
N ILE A 82 9.57 10.29 3.17
CA ILE A 82 8.58 9.66 4.07
C ILE A 82 9.13 8.53 4.94
N SER A 83 10.43 8.27 4.93
CA SER A 83 11.07 7.42 5.92
C SER A 83 11.16 8.08 7.31
N LEU A 84 10.95 9.40 7.37
CA LEU A 84 10.88 10.17 8.60
C LEU A 84 9.43 10.38 9.03
N ILE A 85 9.10 9.99 10.26
CA ILE A 85 7.74 10.10 10.82
C ILE A 85 7.30 11.57 10.92
N LYS A 86 8.21 12.48 11.27
CA LYS A 86 7.96 13.92 11.30
C LYS A 86 7.51 14.45 9.92
N ASN A 87 8.15 13.99 8.85
CA ASN A 87 7.80 14.39 7.50
C ASN A 87 6.41 13.86 7.10
N VAL A 88 6.08 12.64 7.52
CA VAL A 88 4.73 12.08 7.36
C VAL A 88 3.69 12.98 8.01
N ASP A 89 3.92 13.41 9.24
CA ASP A 89 2.99 14.30 9.96
C ASP A 89 2.81 15.62 9.22
N THR A 90 3.89 16.20 8.68
CA THR A 90 3.84 17.45 7.89
C THR A 90 2.98 17.29 6.64
N VAL A 91 3.18 16.23 5.86
CA VAL A 91 2.38 15.95 4.66
C VAL A 91 0.91 15.75 5.01
N CYS A 92 0.63 14.98 6.05
CA CYS A 92 -0.73 14.72 6.46
C CYS A 92 -1.43 16.00 6.97
N ALA A 93 -0.71 16.88 7.67
CA ALA A 93 -1.22 18.17 8.09
C ALA A 93 -1.56 19.08 6.91
N GLU A 94 -0.70 19.11 5.87
CA GLU A 94 -0.96 19.85 4.63
C GLU A 94 -2.23 19.37 3.93
N ILE A 95 -2.41 18.04 3.79
CA ILE A 95 -3.59 17.46 3.15
C ILE A 95 -4.86 17.75 3.98
N LYS A 96 -4.79 17.59 5.31
CA LYS A 96 -5.92 17.91 6.21
C LYS A 96 -6.33 19.38 6.16
N GLY A 97 -5.39 20.28 5.92
CA GLY A 97 -5.68 21.71 5.77
C GLY A 97 -6.35 22.08 4.44
N LYS A 98 -6.30 21.20 3.44
CA LYS A 98 -6.81 21.45 2.07
C LYS A 98 -8.05 20.65 1.73
N GLU A 99 -8.29 19.51 2.38
CA GLU A 99 -9.35 18.56 2.03
C GLU A 99 -10.36 18.36 3.17
N GLN A 100 -11.59 18.06 2.77
CA GLN A 100 -12.67 17.71 3.69
C GLN A 100 -12.94 16.19 3.73
N LYS A 101 -12.46 15.46 2.74
CA LYS A 101 -12.54 14.00 2.63
C LYS A 101 -11.33 13.43 1.88
N LEU A 102 -11.10 12.15 2.06
CA LEU A 102 -10.12 11.38 1.28
C LEU A 102 -10.75 10.04 0.92
N ASP A 103 -10.82 9.74 -0.38
CA ASP A 103 -11.48 8.53 -0.87
C ASP A 103 -10.50 7.36 -0.98
N LEU A 104 -9.21 7.64 -1.25
CA LEU A 104 -8.19 6.62 -1.45
C LEU A 104 -6.85 7.02 -0.85
N VAL A 105 -6.24 6.09 -0.10
CA VAL A 105 -4.83 6.11 0.26
C VAL A 105 -4.14 4.90 -0.38
N PHE A 106 -3.22 5.15 -1.31
CA PHE A 106 -2.47 4.12 -2.04
C PHE A 106 -0.99 4.16 -1.67
N LEU A 107 -0.52 3.14 -0.96
CA LEU A 107 0.82 3.05 -0.40
C LEU A 107 1.63 1.99 -1.14
N SER A 108 2.57 2.42 -1.96
CA SER A 108 3.47 1.56 -2.74
C SER A 108 4.94 1.97 -2.65
N ALA A 109 5.26 2.99 -1.85
CA ALA A 109 6.64 3.33 -1.58
C ALA A 109 7.36 2.14 -0.93
N GLY A 110 8.52 1.81 -1.44
CA GLY A 110 9.33 0.71 -0.95
C GLY A 110 10.80 0.94 -1.21
N TYR A 111 11.60 0.33 -0.37
CA TYR A 111 13.04 0.34 -0.45
C TYR A 111 13.53 -1.09 -0.21
N LEU A 112 14.46 -1.55 -1.01
CA LEU A 112 15.11 -2.84 -0.80
C LEU A 112 16.61 -2.60 -0.61
N SER A 113 17.14 -3.08 0.50
CA SER A 113 18.57 -3.06 0.79
C SER A 113 18.99 -4.36 1.45
N VAL A 114 20.14 -4.88 1.06
CA VAL A 114 20.78 -6.02 1.72
C VAL A 114 21.87 -5.56 2.72
N ALA A 115 21.98 -4.27 2.98
CA ALA A 115 23.05 -3.67 3.79
C ALA A 115 22.85 -3.79 5.32
N GLY A 116 21.92 -4.63 5.77
CA GLY A 116 21.59 -4.72 7.20
C GLY A 116 20.71 -3.56 7.68
N ARG A 117 20.56 -3.41 9.00
CA ARG A 117 19.75 -2.35 9.63
C ARG A 117 20.35 -0.98 9.33
N GLN A 118 19.53 -0.06 8.82
CA GLN A 118 19.91 1.33 8.51
C GLN A 118 18.92 2.29 9.17
N GLU A 119 19.33 2.89 10.26
CA GLU A 119 18.46 3.81 11.01
C GLU A 119 18.38 5.19 10.34
N THR A 120 17.16 5.73 10.35
CA THR A 120 16.91 7.15 10.08
C THR A 120 17.40 8.02 11.23
N SER A 121 17.43 9.34 11.05
CA SER A 121 17.71 10.28 12.14
C SER A 121 16.74 10.18 13.33
N GLU A 122 15.60 9.52 13.14
CA GLU A 122 14.59 9.28 14.18
C GLU A 122 14.78 7.92 14.88
N GLY A 123 15.86 7.17 14.58
CA GLY A 123 16.16 5.87 15.20
C GLY A 123 15.25 4.74 14.77
N VAL A 124 14.55 4.86 13.65
CA VAL A 124 13.72 3.81 13.02
C VAL A 124 14.46 3.26 11.81
N ASP A 125 14.46 1.93 11.64
CA ASP A 125 15.04 1.34 10.43
C ASP A 125 14.33 1.86 9.16
N THR A 126 15.11 2.28 8.16
CA THR A 126 14.61 2.91 6.93
C THR A 126 13.65 1.99 6.15
N PHE A 127 13.97 0.69 6.06
CA PHE A 127 13.08 -0.25 5.40
C PHE A 127 11.77 -0.42 6.18
N CYS A 128 11.85 -0.64 7.50
CA CYS A 128 10.68 -0.81 8.36
C CYS A 128 9.82 0.46 8.40
N SER A 129 10.44 1.65 8.37
CA SER A 129 9.71 2.91 8.25
C SER A 129 8.91 2.98 6.95
N LEU A 130 9.53 2.72 5.80
CA LEU A 130 8.87 2.80 4.49
C LEU A 130 7.87 1.67 4.25
N ALA A 131 8.13 0.46 4.79
CA ALA A 131 7.28 -0.71 4.59
C ALA A 131 6.10 -0.76 5.56
N TYR A 132 6.24 -0.19 6.76
CA TYR A 132 5.26 -0.33 7.83
C TYR A 132 5.01 0.98 8.61
N TYR A 133 5.95 1.47 9.45
CA TYR A 133 5.69 2.55 10.41
C TYR A 133 5.19 3.84 9.77
N GLY A 134 5.82 4.30 8.70
CA GLY A 134 5.41 5.49 7.96
C GLY A 134 4.07 5.31 7.26
N ARG A 135 3.79 4.10 6.73
CA ARG A 135 2.50 3.80 6.10
C ARG A 135 1.36 3.86 7.11
N LEU A 136 1.53 3.23 8.26
CA LEU A 136 0.51 3.23 9.31
C LEU A 136 0.34 4.65 9.90
N ARG A 137 1.43 5.45 10.00
CA ARG A 137 1.34 6.84 10.43
C ARG A 137 0.55 7.72 9.46
N ILE A 138 0.71 7.51 8.13
CA ILE A 138 -0.10 8.18 7.11
C ILE A 138 -1.58 7.84 7.31
N ILE A 139 -1.89 6.56 7.47
CA ILE A 139 -3.27 6.08 7.65
C ILE A 139 -3.86 6.70 8.90
N ASP A 140 -3.20 6.56 10.05
CA ASP A 140 -3.67 7.07 11.35
C ASP A 140 -3.97 8.58 11.31
N ASN A 141 -3.07 9.37 10.74
CA ASN A 141 -3.25 10.82 10.58
C ASN A 141 -4.42 11.19 9.67
N LEU A 142 -4.74 10.38 8.65
CA LEU A 142 -5.74 10.68 7.64
C LEU A 142 -7.08 9.96 7.86
N LEU A 143 -7.21 9.16 8.92
CA LEU A 143 -8.49 8.52 9.30
C LEU A 143 -9.67 9.49 9.37
N PRO A 144 -9.55 10.71 9.93
CA PRO A 144 -10.67 11.66 9.93
C PRO A 144 -11.18 12.00 8.52
N LEU A 145 -10.27 12.18 7.55
CA LEU A 145 -10.66 12.45 6.16
C LEU A 145 -11.21 11.22 5.45
N LEU A 146 -10.62 10.03 5.72
CA LEU A 146 -11.14 8.76 5.22
C LEU A 146 -12.56 8.52 5.74
N CYS A 147 -12.77 8.69 7.04
CA CYS A 147 -14.10 8.56 7.63
C CYS A 147 -15.11 9.60 7.11
N ALA A 148 -14.70 10.71 6.52
CA ALA A 148 -15.60 11.67 5.88
C ALA A 148 -16.05 11.21 4.48
N SER A 149 -15.30 10.35 3.79
CA SER A 149 -15.68 9.77 2.50
C SER A 149 -16.87 8.82 2.60
N LEU A 150 -17.61 8.65 1.50
CA LEU A 150 -18.67 7.63 1.36
C LEU A 150 -18.10 6.23 1.13
N ASN A 151 -16.98 6.13 0.43
CA ASN A 151 -16.36 4.84 0.09
C ASN A 151 -14.82 4.89 0.27
N PRO A 152 -14.36 5.04 1.52
CA PRO A 152 -12.94 5.18 1.80
C PRO A 152 -12.19 3.85 1.66
N ARG A 153 -11.02 3.90 1.03
CA ARG A 153 -10.17 2.72 0.86
C ARG A 153 -8.71 3.00 1.10
N VAL A 154 -8.08 2.09 1.82
CA VAL A 154 -6.63 2.07 2.07
C VAL A 154 -6.03 0.87 1.36
N ILE A 155 -5.03 1.11 0.52
CA ILE A 155 -4.28 0.07 -0.20
C ILE A 155 -2.83 0.10 0.24
N SER A 156 -2.33 -0.99 0.78
CA SER A 156 -0.91 -1.20 1.03
C SER A 156 -0.37 -2.29 0.13
N ILE A 157 0.41 -1.90 -0.88
CA ILE A 157 1.10 -2.85 -1.76
C ILE A 157 2.33 -3.37 -1.02
N PHE A 158 2.29 -4.65 -0.63
CA PHE A 158 3.42 -5.27 0.04
C PHE A 158 3.46 -6.79 -0.18
N ASN A 159 3.12 -7.63 0.81
CA ASN A 159 3.36 -9.07 0.72
C ASN A 159 2.25 -9.91 1.38
N ALA A 160 0.99 -9.51 1.20
CA ALA A 160 -0.17 -10.20 1.75
C ALA A 160 -0.18 -11.70 1.42
N GLY A 161 -0.62 -12.53 2.37
CA GLY A 161 -0.63 -13.97 2.23
C GLY A 161 0.73 -14.65 2.44
N LYS A 162 1.71 -13.90 2.94
CA LYS A 162 3.03 -14.38 3.34
C LYS A 162 3.36 -14.02 4.79
N GLU A 163 2.32 -13.89 5.60
CA GLU A 163 2.44 -13.61 7.02
C GLU A 163 3.13 -14.79 7.73
N LEU A 164 4.12 -14.50 8.54
CA LEU A 164 4.87 -15.46 9.35
C LEU A 164 4.91 -15.02 10.81
N ALA A 165 5.29 -15.94 11.69
CA ALA A 165 5.49 -15.61 13.09
C ALA A 165 6.52 -14.48 13.24
N VAL A 166 6.22 -13.54 14.15
CA VAL A 166 7.06 -12.40 14.47
C VAL A 166 7.52 -12.47 15.93
N ASP A 167 8.69 -11.90 16.21
CA ASP A 167 9.19 -11.76 17.58
C ASP A 167 8.45 -10.59 18.25
N LEU A 168 7.53 -10.91 19.16
CA LEU A 168 6.70 -9.91 19.85
C LEU A 168 7.51 -9.05 20.84
N ASP A 169 8.71 -9.50 21.24
CA ASP A 169 9.61 -8.75 22.12
C ASP A 169 10.58 -7.86 21.33
N ASP A 170 10.68 -8.06 20.00
CA ASP A 170 11.56 -7.28 19.10
C ASP A 170 10.86 -6.92 17.79
N LEU A 171 9.64 -6.37 17.85
CA LEU A 171 8.85 -5.96 16.67
C LEU A 171 9.58 -4.95 15.77
N GLU A 172 10.49 -4.16 16.34
CA GLU A 172 11.34 -3.22 15.62
C GLU A 172 12.62 -3.85 15.04
N LEU A 173 12.88 -5.12 15.34
CA LEU A 173 14.09 -5.84 14.91
C LEU A 173 15.39 -5.11 15.30
N ARG A 174 15.45 -4.59 16.53
CA ARG A 174 16.65 -3.94 17.06
C ARG A 174 17.78 -4.93 17.29
N ASN A 175 17.44 -6.15 17.72
CA ASN A 175 18.39 -7.19 18.10
C ASN A 175 18.54 -8.26 17.02
N ARG A 176 17.46 -8.59 16.27
CA ARG A 176 17.43 -9.71 15.32
C ARG A 176 17.13 -9.28 13.89
N TYR A 177 17.72 -8.16 13.49
CA TYR A 177 17.54 -7.68 12.13
C TYR A 177 18.15 -8.62 11.09
N SER A 178 17.35 -9.01 10.14
CA SER A 178 17.74 -9.47 8.81
C SER A 178 16.73 -8.94 7.81
N PHE A 179 17.09 -8.84 6.54
CA PHE A 179 16.14 -8.39 5.52
C PHE A 179 14.88 -9.28 5.48
N THR A 180 15.06 -10.59 5.59
CA THR A 180 13.93 -11.54 5.64
C THR A 180 13.04 -11.30 6.86
N ASN A 181 13.62 -11.10 8.05
CA ASN A 181 12.85 -10.80 9.25
C ASN A 181 12.11 -9.47 9.11
N ALA A 182 12.74 -8.45 8.49
CA ALA A 182 12.12 -7.14 8.27
C ALA A 182 10.92 -7.24 7.32
N VAL A 183 11.04 -7.99 6.22
CA VAL A 183 9.92 -8.26 5.30
C VAL A 183 8.80 -9.01 6.00
N ASN A 184 9.11 -10.09 6.72
CA ASN A 184 8.12 -10.91 7.42
C ASN A 184 7.41 -10.10 8.52
N SER A 185 8.17 -9.36 9.32
CA SER A 185 7.65 -8.52 10.39
C SER A 185 6.71 -7.44 9.84
N ALA A 186 7.13 -6.69 8.81
CA ALA A 186 6.30 -5.68 8.18
C ALA A 186 5.03 -6.28 7.55
N THR A 187 5.12 -7.49 6.96
CA THR A 187 3.97 -8.20 6.37
C THR A 187 2.93 -8.52 7.44
N THR A 188 3.33 -9.24 8.49
CA THR A 188 2.43 -9.71 9.54
C THR A 188 1.86 -8.54 10.34
N GLN A 189 2.71 -7.58 10.72
CA GLN A 189 2.27 -6.39 11.43
C GLN A 189 1.27 -5.55 10.62
N THR A 190 1.42 -5.46 9.27
CA THR A 190 0.46 -4.72 8.42
C THR A 190 -0.93 -5.35 8.48
N THR A 191 -1.03 -6.67 8.34
CA THR A 191 -2.32 -7.37 8.43
C THR A 191 -2.97 -7.18 9.80
N LEU A 192 -2.21 -7.40 10.88
CA LEU A 192 -2.71 -7.26 12.25
C LEU A 192 -3.13 -5.81 12.57
N ALA A 193 -2.34 -4.81 12.15
CA ALA A 193 -2.69 -3.40 12.34
C ALA A 193 -3.95 -3.00 11.56
N PHE A 194 -4.14 -3.52 10.36
CA PHE A 194 -5.38 -3.29 9.60
C PHE A 194 -6.59 -3.91 10.28
N GLU A 195 -6.45 -5.11 10.85
CA GLU A 195 -7.52 -5.76 11.62
C GLU A 195 -7.87 -4.96 12.89
N GLU A 196 -6.88 -4.41 13.59
CA GLU A 196 -7.13 -3.57 14.76
C GLU A 196 -7.80 -2.23 14.38
N LEU A 197 -7.35 -1.59 13.30
CA LEU A 197 -7.96 -0.37 12.79
C LEU A 197 -9.40 -0.59 12.33
N ALA A 198 -9.70 -1.70 11.67
CA ALA A 198 -11.03 -2.01 11.18
C ALA A 198 -12.06 -2.19 12.29
N LYS A 199 -11.65 -2.62 13.51
CA LYS A 199 -12.54 -2.67 14.69
C LYS A 199 -13.06 -1.29 15.08
N VAL A 200 -12.23 -0.25 14.91
CA VAL A 200 -12.56 1.13 15.29
C VAL A 200 -13.17 1.91 14.12
N TYR A 201 -12.76 1.58 12.89
CA TYR A 201 -13.14 2.28 11.67
C TYR A 201 -13.78 1.32 10.64
N PRO A 202 -14.92 0.66 10.97
CA PRO A 202 -15.52 -0.36 10.12
C PRO A 202 -16.07 0.17 8.80
N MET A 203 -16.18 1.51 8.65
CA MET A 203 -16.55 2.17 7.39
C MET A 203 -15.37 2.29 6.40
N VAL A 204 -14.14 1.96 6.78
CA VAL A 204 -12.96 2.01 5.91
C VAL A 204 -12.61 0.59 5.42
N SER A 205 -12.39 0.44 4.11
CA SER A 205 -11.87 -0.81 3.56
C SER A 205 -10.34 -0.79 3.58
N PHE A 206 -9.72 -1.82 4.16
CA PHE A 206 -8.28 -1.98 4.26
C PHE A 206 -7.80 -3.14 3.40
N CYS A 207 -6.96 -2.88 2.42
CA CYS A 207 -6.46 -3.86 1.47
C CYS A 207 -4.94 -4.00 1.59
N HIS A 208 -4.47 -5.14 2.07
CA HIS A 208 -3.08 -5.56 2.00
C HIS A 208 -2.92 -6.41 0.74
N VAL A 209 -2.03 -5.99 -0.18
CA VAL A 209 -1.96 -6.55 -1.53
C VAL A 209 -0.58 -7.11 -1.82
N HIS A 210 -0.52 -8.36 -2.28
CA HIS A 210 0.66 -8.96 -2.89
C HIS A 210 0.60 -8.77 -4.41
N PRO A 211 1.46 -7.92 -5.00
CA PRO A 211 1.34 -7.57 -6.42
C PRO A 211 1.86 -8.65 -7.37
N GLY A 212 2.47 -9.71 -6.84
CA GLY A 212 3.22 -10.68 -7.63
C GLY A 212 4.50 -10.09 -8.22
N PHE A 213 5.03 -10.74 -9.23
CA PHE A 213 6.19 -10.24 -9.96
C PHE A 213 5.75 -9.17 -10.97
N VAL A 214 6.15 -7.93 -10.72
CA VAL A 214 5.94 -6.81 -11.64
C VAL A 214 7.32 -6.37 -12.14
N THR A 215 7.43 -6.12 -13.44
CA THR A 215 8.67 -5.71 -14.10
C THR A 215 9.06 -4.27 -13.73
N THR A 216 9.23 -4.05 -12.43
CA THR A 216 9.70 -2.78 -11.87
C THR A 216 11.22 -2.75 -11.85
N GLY A 217 11.83 -1.58 -11.95
CA GLY A 217 13.28 -1.43 -11.87
C GLY A 217 13.91 -1.76 -10.49
N ILE A 218 13.15 -2.42 -9.58
CA ILE A 218 13.58 -2.72 -8.22
C ILE A 218 14.74 -3.74 -8.20
N LEU A 219 14.65 -4.79 -9.03
CA LEU A 219 15.73 -5.79 -9.16
C LEU A 219 16.98 -5.21 -9.83
N ALA A 220 16.80 -4.33 -10.81
CA ALA A 220 17.92 -3.63 -11.44
C ALA A 220 18.64 -2.70 -10.44
N ARG A 221 17.90 -2.10 -9.50
CA ARG A 221 18.49 -1.28 -8.41
C ARG A 221 19.22 -2.14 -7.39
N LEU A 222 18.64 -3.28 -6.95
CA LEU A 222 19.30 -4.22 -6.03
C LEU A 222 20.64 -4.72 -6.60
N THR A 223 20.65 -5.13 -7.87
CA THR A 223 21.87 -5.62 -8.52
C THR A 223 22.86 -4.50 -8.82
N GLY A 224 22.41 -3.26 -8.96
CA GLY A 224 23.26 -2.08 -9.21
C GLY A 224 23.99 -1.57 -7.97
N THR A 225 23.52 -1.89 -6.76
CA THR A 225 24.13 -1.48 -5.49
C THR A 225 25.10 -2.49 -4.91
N ALA A 226 25.24 -3.66 -5.53
CA ALA A 226 26.17 -4.70 -5.07
C ALA A 226 27.64 -4.27 -5.22
N THR A 227 28.40 -4.40 -4.14
CA THR A 227 29.83 -4.05 -4.06
C THR A 227 30.67 -5.27 -3.66
N GLY A 228 31.98 -5.19 -3.85
CA GLY A 228 32.92 -6.25 -3.46
C GLY A 228 32.68 -7.57 -4.21
N ILE A 229 32.80 -8.69 -3.49
CA ILE A 229 32.67 -10.06 -4.04
C ILE A 229 31.27 -10.35 -4.61
N TRP A 230 30.25 -9.62 -4.19
CA TRP A 230 28.86 -9.75 -4.66
C TRP A 230 28.60 -9.08 -6.00
N ARG A 231 29.55 -8.29 -6.51
CA ARG A 231 29.41 -7.57 -7.80
C ARG A 231 29.27 -8.52 -8.99
N LEU A 232 30.08 -9.57 -9.05
CA LEU A 232 30.02 -10.54 -10.15
C LEU A 232 28.73 -11.37 -10.15
N PRO A 233 28.29 -11.97 -9.04
CA PRO A 233 26.97 -12.62 -8.96
C PRO A 233 25.81 -11.69 -9.30
N ALA A 234 25.86 -10.44 -8.86
CA ALA A 234 24.83 -9.44 -9.16
C ALA A 234 24.76 -9.09 -10.66
N ILE A 235 25.92 -8.96 -11.33
CA ILE A 235 25.98 -8.74 -12.77
C ILE A 235 25.41 -9.97 -13.51
N LEU A 236 25.80 -11.17 -13.12
CA LEU A 236 25.27 -12.39 -13.73
C LEU A 236 23.75 -12.50 -13.53
N ALA A 237 23.25 -12.27 -12.32
CA ALA A 237 21.82 -12.24 -12.04
C ALA A 237 21.07 -11.19 -12.86
N ARG A 238 21.68 -10.02 -13.09
CA ARG A 238 21.09 -8.96 -13.93
C ARG A 238 20.93 -9.40 -15.38
N TRP A 239 21.90 -10.12 -15.92
CA TRP A 239 21.89 -10.54 -17.33
C TRP A 239 21.10 -11.81 -17.58
N THR A 240 20.89 -12.67 -16.58
CA THR A 240 20.16 -13.93 -16.70
C THR A 240 18.80 -13.91 -16.05
N LEU A 241 18.71 -13.56 -14.76
CA LEU A 241 17.48 -13.63 -13.99
C LEU A 241 16.51 -12.48 -14.32
N VAL A 242 17.02 -11.26 -14.50
CA VAL A 242 16.17 -10.10 -14.80
C VAL A 242 15.42 -10.27 -16.13
N PRO A 243 16.02 -10.68 -17.25
CA PRO A 243 15.28 -10.95 -18.49
C PRO A 243 14.24 -12.07 -18.35
N VAL A 244 14.57 -13.14 -17.63
CA VAL A 244 13.62 -14.24 -17.37
C VAL A 244 12.43 -13.75 -16.56
N LEU A 245 12.65 -12.97 -15.52
CA LEU A 245 11.57 -12.37 -14.73
C LEU A 245 10.72 -11.36 -15.54
N HIS A 246 11.32 -10.69 -16.53
CA HIS A 246 10.58 -9.85 -17.47
C HIS A 246 9.64 -10.64 -18.38
N LEU A 247 9.95 -11.89 -18.70
CA LEU A 247 9.06 -12.74 -19.51
C LEU A 247 7.84 -13.26 -18.75
N PHE A 248 7.96 -13.44 -17.43
CA PHE A 248 6.90 -13.98 -16.58
C PHE A 248 6.24 -12.96 -15.66
N GLY A 249 6.81 -11.77 -15.55
CA GLY A 249 6.28 -10.69 -14.72
C GLY A 249 5.21 -9.87 -15.45
N ARG A 250 4.28 -9.29 -14.70
CA ARG A 250 3.32 -8.32 -15.23
C ARG A 250 4.02 -7.04 -15.66
N SER A 251 3.51 -6.42 -16.71
CA SER A 251 3.91 -5.05 -17.06
C SER A 251 3.45 -4.04 -16.00
N ILE A 252 4.08 -2.86 -15.99
CA ILE A 252 3.67 -1.75 -15.11
C ILE A 252 2.25 -1.29 -15.46
N GLU A 253 1.88 -1.32 -16.73
CA GLU A 253 0.55 -0.97 -17.24
C GLU A 253 -0.51 -1.92 -16.69
N GLU A 254 -0.29 -3.23 -16.81
CA GLU A 254 -1.22 -4.24 -16.30
C GLU A 254 -1.31 -4.18 -14.77
N ALA A 255 -0.18 -4.03 -14.07
CA ALA A 255 -0.19 -3.84 -12.63
C ALA A 255 -0.96 -2.58 -12.21
N GLY A 256 -0.94 -1.54 -13.03
CA GLY A 256 -1.73 -0.33 -12.86
C GLY A 256 -3.23 -0.58 -13.03
N GLU A 257 -3.64 -1.36 -14.03
CA GLU A 257 -5.05 -1.75 -14.24
C GLU A 257 -5.58 -2.51 -13.00
N TRP A 258 -4.81 -3.48 -12.48
CA TRP A 258 -5.14 -4.19 -11.24
C TRP A 258 -5.16 -3.26 -10.04
N GLY A 259 -4.22 -2.31 -9.93
CA GLY A 259 -4.17 -1.32 -8.85
C GLY A 259 -5.43 -0.48 -8.78
N VAL A 260 -5.94 0.02 -9.92
CA VAL A 260 -7.21 0.78 -9.98
C VAL A 260 -8.39 -0.12 -9.62
N PHE A 261 -8.44 -1.35 -10.12
CA PHE A 261 -9.51 -2.29 -9.81
C PHE A 261 -9.60 -2.55 -8.29
N VAL A 262 -8.49 -2.86 -7.64
CA VAL A 262 -8.47 -3.05 -6.18
C VAL A 262 -8.88 -1.77 -5.45
N ALA A 263 -8.45 -0.61 -5.95
CA ALA A 263 -8.74 0.68 -5.33
C ALA A 263 -10.21 1.11 -5.44
N THR A 264 -10.94 0.68 -6.46
CA THR A 264 -12.23 1.30 -6.80
C THR A 264 -13.41 0.37 -6.96
N SER A 265 -13.19 -0.94 -7.16
CA SER A 265 -14.28 -1.89 -7.39
C SER A 265 -15.06 -2.22 -6.12
N ALA A 266 -16.32 -2.61 -6.25
CA ALA A 266 -17.16 -3.09 -5.16
C ALA A 266 -16.75 -4.50 -4.65
N LYS A 267 -15.63 -5.06 -5.11
CA LYS A 267 -15.12 -6.37 -4.68
C LYS A 267 -14.66 -6.36 -3.21
N TYR A 268 -14.23 -5.22 -2.71
CA TYR A 268 -13.63 -5.11 -1.37
C TYR A 268 -14.37 -4.06 -0.54
N PRO A 269 -15.64 -4.30 -0.15
CA PRO A 269 -16.41 -3.33 0.61
C PRO A 269 -15.87 -3.15 2.04
N PRO A 270 -16.09 -2.02 2.70
CA PRO A 270 -15.87 -1.91 4.14
C PRO A 270 -16.84 -2.81 4.92
N ALA A 271 -16.55 -3.10 6.20
CA ALA A 271 -17.44 -3.91 7.04
C ALA A 271 -18.81 -3.27 7.24
N GLU A 272 -18.82 -1.95 7.39
CA GLU A 272 -20.04 -1.13 7.59
C GLU A 272 -20.01 0.06 6.62
N PRO A 273 -20.41 -0.14 5.36
CA PRO A 273 -20.45 0.96 4.40
C PRO A 273 -21.48 2.01 4.82
N LYS A 274 -21.15 3.30 4.64
CA LYS A 274 -22.09 4.40 4.89
C LYS A 274 -23.31 4.36 3.97
N ASP A 275 -23.09 3.93 2.73
CA ASP A 275 -24.14 3.63 1.76
C ASP A 275 -23.85 2.26 1.13
N PRO A 276 -24.67 1.23 1.38
CA PRO A 276 -24.51 -0.10 0.79
C PRO A 276 -24.55 -0.11 -0.76
N HIS A 277 -25.14 0.91 -1.38
CA HIS A 277 -25.22 1.04 -2.84
C HIS A 277 -24.02 1.74 -3.46
N GLU A 278 -23.18 2.40 -2.64
CA GLU A 278 -22.01 3.18 -3.06
C GLU A 278 -20.68 2.60 -2.55
N VAL A 279 -20.54 1.26 -2.53
CA VAL A 279 -19.34 0.55 -2.08
C VAL A 279 -18.23 0.47 -3.13
N GLY A 280 -18.37 1.15 -4.25
CA GLY A 280 -17.42 1.18 -5.36
C GLY A 280 -18.05 0.93 -6.72
N VAL A 281 -17.21 0.72 -7.73
CA VAL A 281 -17.65 0.38 -9.09
C VAL A 281 -18.26 -1.02 -9.09
N ALA A 282 -19.45 -1.15 -9.66
CA ALA A 282 -20.18 -2.42 -9.75
C ALA A 282 -19.32 -3.53 -10.37
N LEU A 283 -19.49 -4.73 -9.83
CA LEU A 283 -18.74 -5.90 -10.29
C LEU A 283 -19.25 -6.36 -11.65
N PRO A 284 -18.37 -6.77 -12.56
CA PRO A 284 -18.77 -7.50 -13.77
C PRO A 284 -19.41 -8.85 -13.43
N ASP A 285 -20.21 -9.35 -14.35
CA ASP A 285 -20.86 -10.67 -14.20
C ASP A 285 -19.84 -11.78 -13.89
N GLY A 286 -20.18 -12.62 -12.92
CA GLY A 286 -19.33 -13.75 -12.49
C GLY A 286 -18.14 -13.35 -11.61
N VAL A 287 -18.09 -12.11 -11.11
CA VAL A 287 -17.11 -11.66 -10.12
C VAL A 287 -17.82 -11.47 -8.79
N ASP A 288 -17.40 -12.22 -7.78
CA ASP A 288 -17.96 -12.16 -6.44
C ASP A 288 -17.20 -11.17 -5.54
N VAL A 289 -17.86 -10.73 -4.47
CA VAL A 289 -17.24 -9.98 -3.38
C VAL A 289 -16.15 -10.82 -2.74
N ALA A 290 -15.03 -10.18 -2.41
CA ALA A 290 -13.89 -10.83 -1.79
C ALA A 290 -14.20 -11.25 -0.35
N LYS A 291 -13.62 -12.37 0.09
CA LYS A 291 -13.69 -12.79 1.49
C LYS A 291 -12.74 -11.94 2.33
N SER A 292 -13.25 -11.37 3.41
CA SER A 292 -12.43 -10.63 4.38
C SER A 292 -11.50 -11.56 5.16
N SER A 293 -10.43 -10.99 5.73
CA SER A 293 -9.46 -11.73 6.55
C SER A 293 -10.08 -12.35 7.80
N VAL A 294 -11.14 -11.74 8.32
CA VAL A 294 -11.96 -12.27 9.41
C VAL A 294 -13.42 -12.20 9.01
N VAL A 295 -14.15 -13.29 9.23
CA VAL A 295 -15.61 -13.36 9.05
C VAL A 295 -16.21 -13.85 10.36
N THR A 296 -17.13 -13.06 10.93
CA THR A 296 -17.87 -13.39 12.16
C THR A 296 -19.36 -13.27 11.86
N ASP A 297 -20.12 -14.31 12.15
CA ASP A 297 -21.57 -14.39 11.89
C ASP A 297 -21.96 -13.97 10.44
N GLY A 298 -21.15 -14.39 9.48
CA GLY A 298 -21.35 -14.11 8.06
C GLY A 298 -20.97 -12.68 7.62
N LYS A 299 -20.48 -11.82 8.53
CA LYS A 299 -20.02 -10.47 8.22
C LYS A 299 -18.50 -10.41 8.18
N GLY A 300 -17.97 -9.84 7.10
CA GLY A 300 -16.53 -9.57 6.96
C GLY A 300 -16.10 -8.34 7.76
N ASN A 301 -14.84 -8.31 8.18
CA ASN A 301 -14.28 -7.19 8.94
C ASN A 301 -13.78 -6.02 8.07
N GLY A 302 -13.94 -6.07 6.74
CA GLY A 302 -13.49 -5.01 5.83
C GLY A 302 -11.98 -4.97 5.59
N VAL A 303 -11.25 -5.99 6.05
CA VAL A 303 -9.81 -6.18 5.80
C VAL A 303 -9.61 -7.29 4.79
N TYR A 304 -8.80 -7.05 3.78
CA TYR A 304 -8.57 -7.97 2.68
C TYR A 304 -7.07 -8.23 2.51
N ARG A 305 -6.69 -9.52 2.50
CA ARG A 305 -5.39 -9.99 2.05
C ARG A 305 -5.57 -10.45 0.60
N ILE A 306 -4.95 -9.75 -0.32
CA ILE A 306 -5.24 -9.87 -1.75
C ILE A 306 -3.99 -10.36 -2.48
N ASP A 307 -4.16 -11.39 -3.30
CA ASP A 307 -3.10 -11.89 -4.17
C ASP A 307 -2.97 -11.07 -5.46
N ASN A 308 -2.03 -11.47 -6.29
CA ASN A 308 -1.78 -10.82 -7.58
C ASN A 308 -2.91 -11.01 -8.62
N TYR A 309 -3.91 -11.83 -8.36
CA TYR A 309 -5.10 -12.02 -9.22
C TYR A 309 -6.33 -11.32 -8.65
N GLY A 310 -6.17 -10.49 -7.62
CA GLY A 310 -7.27 -9.79 -6.97
C GLY A 310 -8.19 -10.71 -6.18
N GLU A 311 -7.71 -11.88 -5.78
CA GLU A 311 -8.48 -12.80 -4.97
C GLU A 311 -8.02 -12.77 -3.51
N SER A 312 -8.94 -13.10 -2.60
CA SER A 312 -8.61 -13.25 -1.19
C SER A 312 -7.65 -14.41 -0.98
N VAL A 313 -6.60 -14.18 -0.22
CA VAL A 313 -5.65 -15.25 0.14
C VAL A 313 -6.21 -16.07 1.29
N GLU A 314 -6.25 -17.38 1.09
CA GLU A 314 -6.52 -18.39 2.12
C GLU A 314 -5.40 -19.43 2.06
N ASN A 315 -4.60 -19.53 3.10
CA ASN A 315 -3.45 -20.43 3.12
C ASN A 315 -2.98 -20.74 4.56
N GLU A 316 -1.84 -21.37 4.69
CA GLU A 316 -1.24 -21.76 5.98
C GLU A 316 -1.02 -20.58 6.94
N CYS A 317 -0.87 -19.36 6.43
CA CYS A 317 -0.73 -18.16 7.26
C CYS A 317 -1.98 -17.87 8.10
N ASP A 318 -3.16 -18.37 7.69
CA ASP A 318 -4.41 -18.18 8.43
C ASP A 318 -4.35 -18.74 9.84
N LYS A 319 -3.61 -19.84 10.05
CA LYS A 319 -3.41 -20.44 11.37
C LYS A 319 -2.65 -19.51 12.30
N ILE A 320 -1.52 -18.96 11.82
CA ILE A 320 -0.70 -18.01 12.60
C ILE A 320 -1.53 -16.78 12.98
N LEU A 321 -2.29 -16.24 12.01
CA LEU A 321 -3.15 -15.09 12.28
C LEU A 321 -4.30 -15.44 13.24
N ALA A 322 -4.86 -16.65 13.19
CA ALA A 322 -5.88 -17.09 14.12
C ALA A 322 -5.33 -17.19 15.55
N ASP A 323 -4.14 -17.77 15.73
CA ASP A 323 -3.46 -17.83 17.01
C ASP A 323 -3.18 -16.43 17.56
N TYR A 324 -2.72 -15.51 16.73
CA TYR A 324 -2.47 -14.12 17.12
C TYR A 324 -3.74 -13.37 17.53
N ARG A 325 -4.87 -13.60 16.87
CA ARG A 325 -6.17 -13.02 17.25
C ARG A 325 -6.65 -13.56 18.59
N ALA A 326 -6.46 -14.87 18.86
CA ALA A 326 -6.80 -15.45 20.15
C ALA A 326 -6.01 -14.82 21.31
N ASP A 327 -4.76 -14.45 21.07
CA ASP A 327 -3.87 -13.81 22.03
C ASP A 327 -3.91 -12.28 22.02
N GLN A 328 -4.80 -11.67 21.24
CA GLN A 328 -4.94 -10.21 21.06
C GLN A 328 -3.63 -9.51 20.63
N VAL A 329 -2.84 -10.18 19.79
CA VAL A 329 -1.53 -9.69 19.34
C VAL A 329 -1.69 -8.44 18.46
N GLU A 330 -2.79 -8.31 17.70
CA GLU A 330 -3.09 -7.13 16.89
C GLU A 330 -3.10 -5.84 17.73
N LYS A 331 -3.64 -5.88 18.93
CA LYS A 331 -3.62 -4.77 19.88
C LYS A 331 -2.21 -4.44 20.35
N LYS A 332 -1.41 -5.45 20.70
CA LYS A 332 0.00 -5.28 21.11
C LYS A 332 0.83 -4.65 19.98
N VAL A 333 0.63 -5.14 18.74
CA VAL A 333 1.30 -4.60 17.55
C VAL A 333 0.93 -3.13 17.35
N TRP A 334 -0.34 -2.78 17.47
CA TRP A 334 -0.80 -1.40 17.29
C TRP A 334 -0.27 -0.46 18.38
N GLU A 335 -0.30 -0.88 19.63
CA GLU A 335 0.27 -0.10 20.75
C GLU A 335 1.80 0.05 20.62
N GLY A 336 2.50 -1.02 20.25
CA GLY A 336 3.93 -0.98 19.92
C GLY A 336 4.23 0.01 18.80
N THR A 337 3.44 -0.01 17.75
CA THR A 337 3.57 0.92 16.61
C THR A 337 3.45 2.39 17.05
N LYS A 338 2.46 2.72 17.88
CA LYS A 338 2.31 4.08 18.43
C LYS A 338 3.49 4.48 19.31
N SER A 339 4.03 3.53 20.09
CA SER A 339 5.21 3.79 20.92
C SER A 339 6.46 4.12 20.10
N VAL A 340 6.63 3.46 18.95
CA VAL A 340 7.71 3.78 17.99
C VAL A 340 7.56 5.21 17.47
N TRP A 341 6.37 5.64 17.09
CA TRP A 341 6.14 7.01 16.60
C TRP A 341 6.45 8.07 17.66
N VAL A 342 5.99 7.85 18.89
CA VAL A 342 6.27 8.78 20.02
C VAL A 342 7.76 8.93 20.24
N ARG A 343 8.52 7.85 20.19
CA ARG A 343 9.99 7.88 20.34
C ARG A 343 10.65 8.56 19.14
N ALA A 344 10.26 8.22 17.91
CA ALA A 344 10.81 8.78 16.68
C ALA A 344 10.67 10.31 16.65
N LEU A 345 9.49 10.83 16.99
CA LEU A 345 9.25 12.27 17.03
C LEU A 345 10.10 13.00 18.09
N LYS A 346 10.33 12.39 19.26
CA LYS A 346 11.22 12.96 20.29
C LYS A 346 12.68 13.00 19.83
N CYS A 347 13.16 11.99 19.11
CA CYS A 347 14.53 11.99 18.58
C CYS A 347 14.72 13.03 17.46
N GLY A 348 13.68 13.38 16.72
CA GLY A 348 13.73 14.37 15.66
C GLY A 348 13.69 15.84 16.14
N GLU A 349 13.52 16.08 17.44
CA GLU A 349 13.54 17.42 18.07
C GLU A 349 14.90 17.77 18.69
N SER A 350 15.81 16.81 18.86
CA SER A 350 17.17 16.97 19.36
C SER A 350 18.16 17.14 18.21
#